data_efa7d6a15c6ae8030be79d6797f74e8a
#
_entry.id   efa7d6a15c6ae8030be79d6797f74e8a
#
_cell.length_a   1.000
_cell.length_b   1.000
_cell.length_c   1.000
_cell.angle_alpha   90.00
_cell.angle_beta   90.00
_cell.angle_gamma   90.00
#
_symmetry.space_group_name_H-M   'P 1'
#
loop_
_entity.id
_entity.type
_entity.pdbx_description
1 polymer ?
#
loop_
_entity_poly.entity_id
_entity_poly.type
_entity_poly.pdbx_seq_one_letter_code
_entity_poly.pdbx_strand_id
1 'polypeptide(L)' 'NAPTADVQEVRISLFSKGNYTRTLSRLVKALLSADITVTARKYVGHEDDTGYHHYAVDTAKNYEMEEI' A
#
# COMPACT_ATOMS: atom_id res chain seq x y z
N ASN A 1 17.30 27.42 -4.13
CA ASN A 1 16.05 26.67 -4.29
C ASN A 1 15.60 26.15 -2.95
N ALA A 2 14.31 26.26 -2.71
CA ALA A 2 13.74 25.70 -1.50
C ALA A 2 13.85 24.18 -1.51
N PRO A 3 14.12 23.55 -0.37
CA PRO A 3 14.03 22.11 -0.25
C PRO A 3 12.59 21.68 -0.51
N THR A 4 12.45 20.57 -1.15
CA THR A 4 11.15 20.05 -1.49
C THR A 4 10.93 18.69 -0.84
N ALA A 5 9.69 18.35 -0.64
CA ALA A 5 9.34 17.00 -0.25
C ALA A 5 9.42 16.10 -1.48
N ASP A 6 10.00 14.95 -1.31
CA ASP A 6 9.95 13.89 -2.31
C ASP A 6 8.79 12.96 -1.97
N VAL A 7 7.83 12.84 -2.90
CA VAL A 7 6.68 11.96 -2.73
C VAL A 7 6.94 10.69 -3.50
N GLN A 8 7.02 9.57 -2.80
CA GLN A 8 7.15 8.26 -3.43
C GLN A 8 5.82 7.52 -3.36
N GLU A 9 5.37 7.06 -4.50
CA GLU A 9 4.14 6.30 -4.64
C GLU A 9 4.46 4.86 -4.99
N VAL A 10 3.88 3.93 -4.25
CA VAL A 10 4.09 2.50 -4.46
C VAL A 10 2.76 1.77 -4.39
N ARG A 11 2.51 0.90 -5.36
CA ARG A 11 1.39 -0.01 -5.32
C ARG A 11 1.84 -1.36 -4.79
N ILE A 12 1.15 -1.84 -3.77
CA ILE A 12 1.38 -3.15 -3.17
C ILE A 12 0.28 -4.09 -3.64
N SER A 13 0.67 -5.22 -4.21
CA SER A 13 -0.26 -6.28 -4.58
C SER A 13 -0.34 -7.30 -3.45
N LEU A 14 -1.55 -7.54 -2.97
CA LEU A 14 -1.82 -8.52 -1.94
C LEU A 14 -2.62 -9.68 -2.53
N PHE A 15 -2.10 -10.89 -2.37
CA PHE A 15 -2.80 -12.11 -2.79
C PHE A 15 -3.14 -12.94 -1.57
N SER A 16 -4.38 -13.38 -1.46
CA SER A 16 -4.82 -14.18 -0.33
C SER A 16 -5.88 -15.20 -0.76
N LYS A 17 -5.72 -16.44 -0.31
CA LYS A 17 -6.71 -17.49 -0.54
C LYS A 17 -7.84 -17.48 0.48
N GLY A 18 -7.56 -16.99 1.67
CA GLY A 18 -8.49 -17.03 2.76
C GLY A 18 -9.12 -15.67 3.08
N ASN A 19 -9.10 -15.32 4.34
CA ASN A 19 -9.67 -14.06 4.81
C ASN A 19 -8.75 -12.88 4.48
N TYR A 20 -8.86 -12.38 3.26
CA TYR A 20 -8.07 -11.25 2.80
C TYR A 20 -8.35 -9.97 3.59
N THR A 21 -9.53 -9.83 4.16
CA THR A 21 -9.90 -8.64 4.97
C THR A 21 -8.98 -8.51 6.17
N ARG A 22 -8.69 -9.62 6.85
CA ARG A 22 -7.79 -9.62 8.01
C ARG A 22 -6.36 -9.29 7.60
N THR A 23 -5.89 -9.91 6.53
CA THR A 23 -4.54 -9.66 6.00
C THR A 23 -4.40 -8.22 5.53
N LEU A 24 -5.43 -7.70 4.85
CA LEU A 24 -5.46 -6.31 4.39
C LEU A 24 -5.42 -5.34 5.58
N SER A 25 -6.19 -5.60 6.64
CA SER A 25 -6.17 -4.76 7.84
C SER A 25 -4.81 -4.72 8.50
N ARG A 26 -4.13 -5.86 8.57
CA ARG A 26 -2.77 -5.94 9.12
C ARG A 26 -1.79 -5.15 8.29
N LEU A 27 -1.89 -5.26 6.97
CA LEU A 27 -1.03 -4.50 6.05
C LEU A 27 -1.25 -3.00 6.23
N VAL A 28 -2.49 -2.55 6.23
CA VAL A 28 -2.82 -1.13 6.39
C VAL A 28 -2.30 -0.59 7.73
N LYS A 29 -2.49 -1.33 8.81
CA LYS A 29 -1.97 -0.93 10.13
C LYS A 29 -0.45 -0.83 10.14
N ALA A 30 0.25 -1.77 9.51
CA ALA A 30 1.70 -1.74 9.42
C ALA A 30 2.18 -0.53 8.61
N LEU A 31 1.51 -0.20 7.52
CA LEU A 31 1.83 0.96 6.70
C LEU A 31 1.63 2.26 7.48
N LEU A 32 0.52 2.39 8.17
CA LEU A 32 0.25 3.58 8.99
C LEU A 32 1.25 3.71 10.14
N SER A 33 1.64 2.61 10.75
CA SER A 33 2.67 2.61 11.80
C SER A 33 4.04 3.04 11.27
N ALA A 34 4.31 2.79 10.00
CA ALA A 34 5.54 3.22 9.33
C ALA A 34 5.42 4.63 8.75
N ASP A 35 4.35 5.35 9.07
CA ASP A 35 4.08 6.71 8.57
C ASP A 35 3.92 6.75 7.05
N ILE A 36 3.34 5.69 6.50
CA ILE A 36 3.03 5.59 5.08
C ILE A 36 1.54 5.80 4.89
N THR A 37 1.17 6.72 4.01
CA THR A 37 -0.23 7.01 3.73
C THR A 37 -0.79 6.01 2.74
N VAL A 38 -1.94 5.44 3.06
CA VAL A 38 -2.70 4.64 2.12
C VAL A 38 -3.63 5.56 1.33
N THR A 39 -3.39 5.69 0.04
CA THR A 39 -4.13 6.61 -0.81
C THR A 39 -5.33 5.95 -1.48
N ALA A 40 -5.26 4.66 -1.73
CA ALA A 40 -6.37 3.91 -2.30
C ALA A 40 -6.25 2.43 -1.97
N ARG A 41 -7.40 1.77 -1.93
CA ARG A 41 -7.50 0.32 -1.80
C ARG A 41 -8.47 -0.16 -2.87
N LYS A 42 -8.07 -1.17 -3.63
CA LYS A 42 -8.89 -1.67 -4.71
C LYS A 42 -8.87 -3.18 -4.75
N TYR A 43 -10.07 -3.78 -4.79
CA TYR A 43 -10.19 -5.20 -5.08
C TYR A 43 -10.04 -5.38 -6.59
N VAL A 44 -9.01 -6.10 -7.00
CA VAL A 44 -8.72 -6.32 -8.43
C VAL A 44 -9.52 -7.48 -8.98
N GLY A 45 -9.59 -8.58 -8.26
CA GLY A 45 -10.36 -9.72 -8.71
C GLY A 45 -9.97 -11.01 -8.01
N HIS A 46 -10.65 -12.05 -8.39
CA HIS A 46 -10.42 -13.42 -7.93
C HIS A 46 -9.84 -14.24 -9.08
N GLU A 47 -8.72 -14.89 -8.83
CA GLU A 47 -8.12 -15.79 -9.81
C GLU A 47 -8.73 -17.18 -9.64
N ASP A 48 -9.51 -17.61 -10.63
CA ASP A 48 -10.21 -18.90 -10.56
C ASP A 48 -9.24 -20.08 -10.54
N ASP A 49 -8.12 -19.98 -11.24
CA ASP A 49 -7.14 -21.05 -11.34
C ASP A 49 -6.47 -21.38 -10.03
N THR A 50 -6.17 -20.34 -9.24
CA THR A 50 -5.41 -20.46 -7.99
C THR A 50 -6.25 -20.29 -6.75
N GLY A 51 -7.45 -19.70 -6.88
CA GLY A 51 -8.30 -19.34 -5.75
C GLY A 51 -7.85 -18.12 -4.98
N TYR A 52 -6.90 -17.35 -5.49
CA TYR A 52 -6.44 -16.14 -4.82
C TYR A 52 -7.33 -14.95 -5.10
N HIS A 53 -7.56 -14.17 -4.06
CA HIS A 53 -8.10 -12.82 -4.17
C HIS A 53 -6.95 -11.84 -4.31
N HIS A 54 -7.06 -10.93 -5.27
CA HIS A 54 -6.05 -9.91 -5.52
C HIS A 54 -6.55 -8.55 -5.08
N TYR A 55 -5.82 -7.92 -4.20
CA TYR A 55 -6.04 -6.55 -3.74
C TYR A 55 -4.85 -5.69 -4.09
N ALA A 56 -5.14 -4.46 -4.52
CA ALA A 56 -4.11 -3.45 -4.72
C ALA A 56 -4.24 -2.38 -3.65
N VAL A 57 -3.12 -2.03 -3.03
CA VAL A 57 -3.03 -0.97 -2.04
C VAL A 57 -2.05 0.06 -2.55
N ASP A 58 -2.56 1.24 -2.84
CA ASP A 58 -1.73 2.36 -3.27
C ASP A 58 -1.28 3.16 -2.06
N THR A 59 0.00 3.45 -2.02
CA THR A 59 0.62 4.14 -0.91
C THR A 59 1.44 5.33 -1.38
N ALA A 60 1.59 6.29 -0.50
CA ALA A 60 2.46 7.44 -0.72
C ALA A 60 3.19 7.77 0.57
N LYS A 61 4.45 8.13 0.46
CA LYS A 61 5.24 8.59 1.59
C LYS A 61 5.99 9.85 1.19
N ASN A 62 5.89 10.86 2.05
CA ASN A 62 6.65 12.09 1.91
C ASN A 62 7.99 11.94 2.60
N TYR A 63 9.04 12.29 1.89
CA TYR A 63 10.38 12.39 2.45
C TYR A 63 10.79 13.84 2.39
N GLU A 64 11.11 14.41 3.54
CA GLU A 64 11.72 15.73 3.55
C GLU A 64 13.14 15.63 3.05
N MET A 65 13.46 16.47 2.10
CA MET A 65 14.82 16.60 1.62
C MET A 65 15.53 17.64 2.47
N GLU A 66 16.59 17.21 3.14
CA GLU A 66 17.40 18.14 3.91
C GLU A 66 18.19 19.04 2.97
N GLU A 67 18.21 20.31 3.31
CA GLU A 67 19.04 21.26 2.64
C GLU A 67 20.48 21.11 3.12
N ILE A 68 21.37 20.90 2.18
CA ILE A 68 22.79 20.71 2.48
C ILE A 68 23.55 21.99 2.20
#